data_11bfcc46101587319e9b659a7c720b6f
#
_entry.id   11bfcc46101587319e9b659a7c720b6f
#
_cell.length_a   1.000
_cell.length_b   1.000
_cell.length_c   1.000
_cell.angle_alpha   90.00
_cell.angle_beta   90.00
_cell.angle_gamma   90.00
#
_symmetry.space_group_name_H-M   'P 1'
#
loop_
_entity.id
_entity.type
_entity.pdbx_description
1 polymer ?
#
loop_
_entity_poly.entity_id
_entity_poly.type
_entity_poly.pdbx_seq_one_letter_code
_entity_poly.pdbx_strand_id
1 'polypeptide(L)'
;MNKNILFIGANGYMGHGMSLNLLKQNNLYVIANKQRKNIENLIKEGAKEINSYEEIKDIELNCLMLCVTNTPIAIEIAKKVSPLLKNTTLVIDLTTHNKNGTKEMKNIFDKFKISFVVSPVMGSKNESLKGVLGSLWGGDQNKFEESKIYLDTFCENIFNFGSVEKACAAKLLSNFLSLLTTTTVIEYFKSAKKLDVDWRKLFEAAKLGSGNSGALGRIAEKAISGDYKGYSFSVSNTLKDLTYINDLLKDLPNAE
;
A
#
# COMPACT_ATOMS: atom_id res chain seq x y z
N MET A 1 13.54 -23.15 4.09
CA MET A 1 12.46 -23.39 5.08
C MET A 1 11.39 -22.34 4.89
N ASN A 2 10.10 -22.74 4.90
CA ASN A 2 8.99 -21.81 4.81
C ASN A 2 8.99 -20.89 6.04
N LYS A 3 8.81 -19.58 5.83
CA LYS A 3 8.73 -18.59 6.92
C LYS A 3 7.31 -18.50 7.44
N ASN A 4 7.15 -18.28 8.74
CA ASN A 4 5.86 -18.00 9.35
C ASN A 4 5.58 -16.50 9.29
N ILE A 5 4.54 -16.08 8.58
CA ILE A 5 4.18 -14.70 8.34
C ILE A 5 2.76 -14.45 8.85
N LEU A 6 2.56 -13.44 9.68
CA LEU A 6 1.23 -12.92 9.99
C LEU A 6 0.96 -11.70 9.12
N PHE A 7 -0.12 -11.73 8.34
CA PHE A 7 -0.54 -10.60 7.52
C PHE A 7 -1.83 -9.97 8.08
N ILE A 8 -1.73 -8.79 8.66
CA ILE A 8 -2.86 -8.01 9.15
C ILE A 8 -3.32 -7.06 8.04
N GLY A 9 -4.59 -7.17 7.64
CA GLY A 9 -5.14 -6.47 6.49
C GLY A 9 -5.25 -7.33 5.22
N ALA A 10 -5.05 -8.64 5.33
CA ALA A 10 -5.16 -9.62 4.24
C ALA A 10 -6.53 -9.62 3.54
N ASN A 11 -7.61 -9.19 4.21
CA ASN A 11 -8.93 -9.03 3.61
C ASN A 11 -9.06 -7.80 2.71
N GLY A 12 -8.11 -6.85 2.80
CA GLY A 12 -8.14 -5.57 2.10
C GLY A 12 -7.96 -5.69 0.58
N TYR A 13 -8.26 -4.58 -0.11
CA TYR A 13 -8.18 -4.47 -1.57
C TYR A 13 -6.80 -4.83 -2.14
N MET A 14 -5.73 -4.38 -1.47
CA MET A 14 -4.35 -4.70 -1.83
C MET A 14 -3.84 -5.94 -1.08
N GLY A 15 -4.18 -6.06 0.20
CA GLY A 15 -3.67 -7.10 1.09
C GLY A 15 -3.98 -8.52 0.60
N HIS A 16 -5.14 -8.72 -0.01
CA HIS A 16 -5.54 -10.05 -0.50
C HIS A 16 -4.58 -10.59 -1.57
N GLY A 17 -4.25 -9.80 -2.59
CA GLY A 17 -3.33 -10.24 -3.65
C GLY A 17 -1.91 -10.48 -3.14
N MET A 18 -1.41 -9.60 -2.25
CA MET A 18 -0.11 -9.79 -1.60
C MET A 18 -0.07 -11.08 -0.76
N SER A 19 -1.14 -11.34 0.01
CA SER A 19 -1.28 -12.53 0.84
C SER A 19 -1.29 -13.83 0.00
N LEU A 20 -1.99 -13.85 -1.14
CA LEU A 20 -1.97 -14.99 -2.06
C LEU A 20 -0.57 -15.29 -2.60
N ASN A 21 0.20 -14.26 -2.92
CA ASN A 21 1.57 -14.46 -3.42
C ASN A 21 2.52 -14.92 -2.30
N LEU A 22 2.41 -14.38 -1.10
CA LEU A 22 3.18 -14.85 0.07
C LEU A 22 2.91 -16.31 0.39
N LEU A 23 1.66 -16.76 0.29
CA LEU A 23 1.22 -18.11 0.61
C LEU A 23 1.86 -19.18 -0.28
N LYS A 24 2.28 -18.83 -1.49
CA LYS A 24 2.93 -19.78 -2.43
C LYS A 24 4.24 -20.37 -1.89
N GLN A 25 4.92 -19.66 -0.99
CA GLN A 25 6.27 -20.00 -0.53
C GLN A 25 6.42 -19.99 1.00
N ASN A 26 5.37 -19.61 1.75
CA ASN A 26 5.44 -19.41 3.18
C ASN A 26 4.22 -19.96 3.91
N ASN A 27 4.33 -20.13 5.22
CA ASN A 27 3.20 -20.38 6.10
C ASN A 27 2.55 -19.03 6.42
N LEU A 28 1.36 -18.79 5.93
CA LEU A 28 0.65 -17.54 6.12
C LEU A 28 -0.41 -17.67 7.22
N TYR A 29 -0.32 -16.79 8.18
CA TYR A 29 -1.36 -16.56 9.19
C TYR A 29 -2.10 -15.28 8.85
N VAL A 30 -3.41 -15.28 9.05
CA VAL A 30 -4.28 -14.14 8.78
C VAL A 30 -5.25 -13.95 9.94
N ILE A 31 -5.72 -12.71 10.12
CA ILE A 31 -6.77 -12.41 11.10
C ILE A 31 -7.93 -11.72 10.38
N ALA A 32 -9.14 -12.20 10.65
CA ALA A 32 -10.35 -11.59 10.08
C ALA A 32 -10.73 -10.32 10.84
N ASN A 33 -11.25 -9.35 10.09
CA ASN A 33 -12.04 -8.24 10.60
C ASN A 33 -13.51 -8.47 10.17
N LYS A 34 -14.35 -7.45 10.22
CA LYS A 34 -15.79 -7.51 9.91
C LYS A 34 -16.16 -8.21 8.60
N GLN A 35 -15.34 -8.09 7.56
CA GLN A 35 -15.54 -8.76 6.26
C GLN A 35 -14.67 -10.00 6.17
N ARG A 36 -15.23 -11.13 5.70
CA ARG A 36 -14.56 -12.44 5.69
C ARG A 36 -14.24 -12.98 4.31
N LYS A 37 -14.88 -12.49 3.26
CA LYS A 37 -14.82 -13.08 1.90
C LYS A 37 -13.40 -13.42 1.41
N ASN A 38 -12.47 -12.50 1.55
CA ASN A 38 -11.08 -12.72 1.09
C ASN A 38 -10.30 -13.59 2.08
N ILE A 39 -10.62 -13.56 3.38
CA ILE A 39 -10.02 -14.44 4.38
C ILE A 39 -10.43 -15.90 4.11
N GLU A 40 -11.70 -16.16 3.84
CA GLU A 40 -12.18 -17.50 3.48
C GLU A 40 -11.52 -18.05 2.21
N ASN A 41 -11.26 -17.19 1.22
CA ASN A 41 -10.48 -17.58 0.06
C ASN A 41 -9.03 -17.95 0.44
N LEU A 42 -8.36 -17.13 1.25
CA LEU A 42 -6.99 -17.42 1.71
C LEU A 42 -6.90 -18.70 2.53
N ILE A 43 -7.90 -18.98 3.39
CA ILE A 43 -7.98 -20.24 4.16
C ILE A 43 -8.11 -21.44 3.21
N LYS A 44 -8.95 -21.35 2.18
CA LYS A 44 -9.09 -22.40 1.15
C LYS A 44 -7.78 -22.66 0.41
N GLU A 45 -6.98 -21.64 0.21
CA GLU A 45 -5.65 -21.74 -0.41
C GLU A 45 -4.55 -22.19 0.57
N GLY A 46 -4.87 -22.40 1.86
CA GLY A 46 -3.96 -22.95 2.86
C GLY A 46 -3.46 -21.99 3.93
N ALA A 47 -3.96 -20.75 3.98
CA ALA A 47 -3.66 -19.85 5.08
C ALA A 47 -4.31 -20.31 6.38
N LYS A 48 -3.67 -20.01 7.51
CA LYS A 48 -4.18 -20.30 8.86
C LYS A 48 -4.77 -19.05 9.46
N GLU A 49 -6.00 -19.13 9.95
CA GLU A 49 -6.63 -18.01 10.67
C GLU A 49 -6.24 -18.04 12.14
N ILE A 50 -5.89 -16.88 12.71
CA ILE A 50 -5.87 -16.65 14.15
C ILE A 50 -7.11 -15.84 14.53
N ASN A 51 -7.70 -16.13 15.69
CA ASN A 51 -8.94 -15.50 16.14
C ASN A 51 -8.68 -14.28 17.02
N SER A 52 -7.49 -14.20 17.61
CA SER A 52 -7.07 -13.07 18.44
C SER A 52 -5.57 -12.80 18.27
N TYR A 53 -5.13 -11.59 18.65
CA TYR A 53 -3.70 -11.25 18.64
C TYR A 53 -2.91 -12.03 19.68
N GLU A 54 -3.53 -12.48 20.76
CA GLU A 54 -2.89 -13.27 21.83
C GLU A 54 -2.27 -14.56 21.30
N GLU A 55 -2.84 -15.16 20.26
CA GLU A 55 -2.32 -16.37 19.60
C GLU A 55 -0.96 -16.14 18.92
N ILE A 56 -0.54 -14.89 18.71
CA ILE A 56 0.81 -14.58 18.21
C ILE A 56 1.90 -15.20 19.08
N LYS A 57 1.68 -15.31 20.40
CA LYS A 57 2.65 -15.86 21.34
C LYS A 57 2.95 -17.35 21.08
N ASP A 58 2.00 -18.06 20.50
CA ASP A 58 2.08 -19.49 20.23
C ASP A 58 2.71 -19.78 18.85
N ILE A 59 2.99 -18.73 18.07
CA ILE A 59 3.57 -18.83 16.73
C ILE A 59 5.03 -18.38 16.75
N GLU A 60 5.92 -19.19 16.22
CA GLU A 60 7.29 -18.74 15.95
C GLU A 60 7.30 -17.86 14.69
N LEU A 61 6.89 -16.59 14.89
CA LEU A 61 6.67 -15.65 13.81
C LEU A 61 8.01 -15.05 13.32
N ASN A 62 8.27 -15.16 12.02
CA ASN A 62 9.44 -14.56 11.38
C ASN A 62 9.14 -13.14 10.91
N CYS A 63 7.93 -12.88 10.40
CA CYS A 63 7.55 -11.58 9.89
C CYS A 63 6.08 -11.25 10.23
N LEU A 64 5.86 -10.01 10.65
CA LEU A 64 4.54 -9.38 10.74
C LEU A 64 4.40 -8.37 9.61
N MET A 65 3.38 -8.51 8.78
CA MET A 65 3.03 -7.53 7.75
C MET A 65 1.75 -6.79 8.09
N LEU A 66 1.77 -5.47 7.89
CA LEU A 66 0.63 -4.59 8.09
C LEU A 66 0.24 -3.94 6.76
N CYS A 67 -1.02 -4.03 6.36
CA CYS A 67 -1.56 -3.30 5.22
C CYS A 67 -2.99 -2.85 5.54
N VAL A 68 -3.11 -1.73 6.24
CA VAL A 68 -4.39 -1.24 6.75
C VAL A 68 -4.77 0.12 6.17
N THR A 69 -5.96 0.61 6.48
CA THR A 69 -6.57 1.74 5.78
C THR A 69 -5.88 3.07 6.07
N ASN A 70 -5.42 3.29 7.31
CA ASN A 70 -4.89 4.58 7.76
C ASN A 70 -3.97 4.43 8.97
N THR A 71 -3.28 5.52 9.28
CA THR A 71 -2.35 5.63 10.41
C THR A 71 -2.95 5.31 11.78
N PRO A 72 -4.11 5.84 12.18
CA PRO A 72 -4.70 5.54 13.50
C PRO A 72 -4.93 4.05 13.72
N ILE A 73 -5.47 3.35 12.73
CA ILE A 73 -5.70 1.90 12.80
C ILE A 73 -4.37 1.15 12.93
N ALA A 74 -3.35 1.54 12.15
CA ALA A 74 -2.03 0.92 12.24
C ALA A 74 -1.41 1.09 13.63
N ILE A 75 -1.48 2.28 14.22
CA ILE A 75 -1.00 2.58 15.57
C ILE A 75 -1.73 1.75 16.62
N GLU A 76 -3.06 1.64 16.53
CA GLU A 76 -3.85 0.81 17.45
C GLU A 76 -3.40 -0.65 17.41
N ILE A 77 -3.22 -1.19 16.20
CA ILE A 77 -2.74 -2.56 16.00
C ILE A 77 -1.32 -2.71 16.55
N ALA A 78 -0.42 -1.80 16.20
CA ALA A 78 0.97 -1.83 16.66
C ALA A 78 1.07 -1.87 18.20
N LYS A 79 0.27 -1.05 18.91
CA LYS A 79 0.20 -1.06 20.39
C LYS A 79 -0.28 -2.40 20.95
N LYS A 80 -1.20 -3.09 20.26
CA LYS A 80 -1.71 -4.41 20.68
C LYS A 80 -0.71 -5.54 20.40
N VAL A 81 -0.05 -5.52 19.24
CA VAL A 81 0.79 -6.65 18.81
C VAL A 81 2.23 -6.57 19.32
N SER A 82 2.80 -5.35 19.47
CA SER A 82 4.21 -5.22 19.85
C SER A 82 4.60 -5.92 21.16
N PRO A 83 3.76 -5.98 22.22
CA PRO A 83 4.09 -6.74 23.44
C PRO A 83 4.05 -8.27 23.25
N LEU A 84 3.48 -8.75 22.15
CA LEU A 84 3.28 -10.17 21.87
C LEU A 84 4.35 -10.73 20.94
N LEU A 85 5.10 -9.85 20.25
CA LEU A 85 6.13 -10.24 19.28
C LEU A 85 7.46 -10.55 19.97
N LYS A 86 8.21 -11.49 19.41
CA LYS A 86 9.61 -11.70 19.75
C LYS A 86 10.49 -10.65 19.08
N ASN A 87 11.63 -10.29 19.69
CA ASN A 87 12.58 -9.33 19.13
C ASN A 87 13.26 -9.80 17.82
N THR A 88 13.15 -11.10 17.50
CA THR A 88 13.60 -11.68 16.23
C THR A 88 12.61 -11.51 15.09
N THR A 89 11.38 -11.04 15.37
CA THR A 89 10.36 -10.81 14.34
C THR A 89 10.65 -9.51 13.58
N LEU A 90 10.65 -9.57 12.25
CA LEU A 90 10.69 -8.39 11.40
C LEU A 90 9.27 -7.86 11.19
N VAL A 91 9.04 -6.58 11.41
CA VAL A 91 7.78 -5.91 11.08
C VAL A 91 7.95 -5.12 9.79
N ILE A 92 7.12 -5.44 8.78
CA ILE A 92 7.07 -4.73 7.48
C ILE A 92 5.70 -4.05 7.37
N ASP A 93 5.68 -2.72 7.40
CA ASP A 93 4.45 -1.96 7.29
C ASP A 93 4.28 -1.42 5.85
N LEU A 94 3.23 -1.87 5.20
CA LEU A 94 2.85 -1.52 3.83
C LEU A 94 1.81 -0.39 3.79
N THR A 95 1.43 0.13 4.96
CA THR A 95 0.40 1.17 5.11
C THR A 95 0.95 2.54 4.71
N THR A 96 0.11 3.37 4.10
CA THR A 96 0.42 4.78 3.84
C THR A 96 0.20 5.60 5.11
N HIS A 97 1.26 6.21 5.64
CA HIS A 97 1.27 7.00 6.87
C HIS A 97 1.43 8.50 6.62
N ASN A 98 0.92 9.31 7.56
CA ASN A 98 1.33 10.69 7.69
C ASN A 98 2.69 10.81 8.42
N LYS A 99 3.30 12.00 8.37
CA LYS A 99 4.63 12.30 8.93
C LYS A 99 4.76 11.90 10.43
N ASN A 100 3.76 12.25 11.24
CA ASN A 100 3.80 11.98 12.68
C ASN A 100 3.54 10.50 12.99
N GLY A 101 2.61 9.88 12.27
CA GLY A 101 2.30 8.46 12.43
C GLY A 101 3.48 7.55 12.11
N THR A 102 4.27 7.89 11.11
CA THR A 102 5.51 7.16 10.79
C THR A 102 6.46 7.11 11.99
N LYS A 103 6.66 8.26 12.65
CA LYS A 103 7.50 8.35 13.86
C LYS A 103 6.91 7.58 15.03
N GLU A 104 5.58 7.69 15.25
CA GLU A 104 4.90 6.98 16.32
C GLU A 104 4.99 5.47 16.13
N MET A 105 4.76 4.97 14.90
CA MET A 105 4.91 3.54 14.57
C MET A 105 6.30 3.04 14.90
N LYS A 106 7.35 3.73 14.46
CA LYS A 106 8.73 3.39 14.76
C LYS A 106 8.97 3.33 16.27
N ASN A 107 8.56 4.37 17.01
CA ASN A 107 8.75 4.46 18.45
C ASN A 107 8.05 3.32 19.23
N ILE A 108 6.90 2.86 18.74
CA ILE A 108 6.17 1.74 19.36
C ILE A 108 7.04 0.46 19.30
N PHE A 109 7.55 0.11 18.11
CA PHE A 109 8.34 -1.11 17.94
C PHE A 109 9.74 -1.01 18.57
N ASP A 110 10.38 0.16 18.52
CA ASP A 110 11.68 0.41 19.15
C ASP A 110 11.66 0.16 20.68
N LYS A 111 10.54 0.50 21.38
CA LYS A 111 10.37 0.21 22.81
C LYS A 111 10.48 -1.27 23.15
N PHE A 112 10.11 -2.14 22.22
CA PHE A 112 10.17 -3.60 22.36
C PHE A 112 11.39 -4.21 21.67
N LYS A 113 12.32 -3.37 21.15
CA LYS A 113 13.51 -3.80 20.39
C LYS A 113 13.17 -4.66 19.17
N ILE A 114 12.03 -4.38 18.53
CA ILE A 114 11.54 -5.08 17.35
C ILE A 114 11.99 -4.31 16.11
N SER A 115 12.56 -5.02 15.14
CA SER A 115 12.94 -4.43 13.86
C SER A 115 11.70 -4.00 13.08
N PHE A 116 11.61 -2.70 12.76
CA PHE A 116 10.51 -2.09 12.04
C PHE A 116 11.01 -1.42 10.76
N VAL A 117 10.39 -1.79 9.64
CA VAL A 117 10.61 -1.18 8.34
C VAL A 117 9.27 -0.82 7.70
N VAL A 118 9.27 0.14 6.80
CA VAL A 118 8.11 0.47 5.99
C VAL A 118 8.39 0.09 4.54
N SER A 119 7.35 -0.30 3.82
CA SER A 119 7.46 -0.66 2.40
C SER A 119 6.13 -0.40 1.67
N PRO A 120 5.58 0.84 1.74
CA PRO A 120 4.32 1.13 1.08
C PRO A 120 4.39 0.82 -0.40
N VAL A 121 3.32 0.22 -0.93
CA VAL A 121 3.28 -0.32 -2.28
C VAL A 121 2.66 0.63 -3.29
N MET A 122 3.06 0.47 -4.56
CA MET A 122 2.53 1.16 -5.74
C MET A 122 1.95 0.15 -6.71
N GLY A 123 0.82 0.49 -7.29
CA GLY A 123 0.06 -0.37 -8.20
C GLY A 123 -1.41 -0.47 -7.77
N SER A 124 -2.14 -1.34 -8.41
CA SER A 124 -3.55 -1.60 -8.17
C SER A 124 -3.79 -3.03 -7.66
N LYS A 125 -5.05 -3.39 -7.48
CA LYS A 125 -5.45 -4.77 -7.14
C LYS A 125 -4.93 -5.79 -8.15
N ASN A 126 -4.92 -5.45 -9.43
CA ASN A 126 -4.49 -6.38 -10.48
C ASN A 126 -2.99 -6.67 -10.38
N GLU A 127 -2.17 -5.62 -10.18
CA GLU A 127 -0.73 -5.79 -9.97
C GLU A 127 -0.44 -6.54 -8.66
N SER A 128 -1.24 -6.29 -7.60
CA SER A 128 -1.14 -7.04 -6.35
C SER A 128 -1.40 -8.54 -6.54
N LEU A 129 -2.45 -8.90 -7.29
CA LEU A 129 -2.76 -10.31 -7.60
C LEU A 129 -1.69 -10.97 -8.46
N LYS A 130 -1.11 -10.22 -9.41
CA LYS A 130 -0.05 -10.72 -10.29
C LYS A 130 1.31 -10.82 -9.61
N GLY A 131 1.51 -10.17 -8.46
CA GLY A 131 2.79 -10.13 -7.77
C GLY A 131 3.81 -9.17 -8.43
N VAL A 132 3.34 -8.11 -9.10
CA VAL A 132 4.19 -7.15 -9.85
C VAL A 132 4.04 -5.72 -9.33
N LEU A 133 3.87 -5.56 -8.01
CA LEU A 133 3.81 -4.24 -7.39
C LEU A 133 5.19 -3.55 -7.41
N GLY A 134 5.19 -2.23 -7.35
CA GLY A 134 6.34 -1.46 -6.91
C GLY A 134 6.29 -1.29 -5.39
N SER A 135 7.44 -1.15 -4.74
CA SER A 135 7.53 -0.88 -3.31
C SER A 135 8.56 0.20 -3.00
N LEU A 136 8.27 1.04 -2.01
CA LEU A 136 9.13 2.13 -1.54
C LEU A 136 9.61 1.78 -0.14
N TRP A 137 10.74 1.10 -0.07
CA TRP A 137 11.29 0.59 1.17
C TRP A 137 12.04 1.66 1.97
N GLY A 138 11.92 1.61 3.31
CA GLY A 138 12.69 2.43 4.25
C GLY A 138 12.78 1.78 5.62
N GLY A 139 13.99 1.85 6.20
CA GLY A 139 14.28 1.24 7.49
C GLY A 139 15.77 1.20 7.78
N ASP A 140 16.16 0.38 8.76
CA ASP A 140 17.57 0.10 9.02
C ASP A 140 18.16 -0.70 7.85
N GLN A 141 19.24 -0.20 7.24
CA GLN A 141 19.84 -0.74 6.02
C GLN A 141 20.18 -2.24 6.13
N ASN A 142 20.56 -2.72 7.31
CA ASN A 142 20.86 -4.13 7.55
C ASN A 142 19.61 -5.05 7.43
N LYS A 143 18.41 -4.48 7.39
CA LYS A 143 17.13 -5.19 7.23
C LYS A 143 16.63 -5.21 5.78
N PHE A 144 17.31 -4.56 4.85
CA PHE A 144 16.87 -4.48 3.47
C PHE A 144 16.80 -5.85 2.79
N GLU A 145 17.89 -6.61 2.82
CA GLU A 145 17.94 -7.93 2.19
C GLU A 145 17.01 -8.93 2.88
N GLU A 146 16.87 -8.85 4.22
CA GLU A 146 15.88 -9.66 4.94
C GLU A 146 14.45 -9.33 4.51
N SER A 147 14.13 -8.04 4.30
CA SER A 147 12.82 -7.60 3.82
C SER A 147 12.51 -8.09 2.41
N LYS A 148 13.51 -8.11 1.53
CA LYS A 148 13.35 -8.58 0.15
C LYS A 148 12.86 -10.01 0.06
N ILE A 149 13.28 -10.90 0.96
CA ILE A 149 12.80 -12.31 0.98
C ILE A 149 11.27 -12.39 0.95
N TYR A 150 10.60 -11.44 1.59
CA TYR A 150 9.14 -11.37 1.65
C TYR A 150 8.56 -10.52 0.51
N LEU A 151 9.17 -9.37 0.24
CA LEU A 151 8.66 -8.38 -0.71
C LEU A 151 8.74 -8.88 -2.16
N ASP A 152 9.80 -9.62 -2.54
CA ASP A 152 10.00 -10.19 -3.88
C ASP A 152 8.89 -11.19 -4.26
N THR A 153 8.09 -11.67 -3.30
CA THR A 153 6.95 -12.55 -3.60
C THR A 153 5.79 -11.81 -4.29
N PHE A 154 5.67 -10.50 -4.09
CA PHE A 154 4.57 -9.70 -4.63
C PHE A 154 4.99 -8.34 -5.21
N CYS A 155 6.29 -8.02 -5.18
CA CYS A 155 6.85 -6.83 -5.80
C CYS A 155 7.84 -7.20 -6.91
N GLU A 156 7.74 -6.51 -8.04
CA GLU A 156 8.70 -6.60 -9.15
C GLU A 156 9.88 -5.63 -8.93
N ASN A 157 9.60 -4.47 -8.33
CA ASN A 157 10.61 -3.44 -8.09
C ASN A 157 10.52 -2.92 -6.65
N ILE A 158 11.67 -2.88 -5.96
CA ILE A 158 11.79 -2.37 -4.59
C ILE A 158 12.81 -1.24 -4.59
N PHE A 159 12.35 -0.02 -4.32
CA PHE A 159 13.18 1.17 -4.26
C PHE A 159 13.54 1.48 -2.81
N ASN A 160 14.84 1.47 -2.50
CA ASN A 160 15.34 1.79 -1.16
C ASN A 160 15.52 3.30 -0.98
N PHE A 161 14.71 3.91 -0.13
CA PHE A 161 14.75 5.33 0.22
C PHE A 161 15.54 5.62 1.51
N GLY A 162 16.14 4.60 2.11
CA GLY A 162 16.94 4.72 3.34
C GLY A 162 16.06 4.69 4.59
N SER A 163 15.62 5.83 5.14
CA SER A 163 14.85 5.84 6.39
C SER A 163 13.34 5.63 6.18
N VAL A 164 12.66 5.22 7.24
CA VAL A 164 11.20 5.05 7.26
C VAL A 164 10.48 6.35 6.87
N GLU A 165 10.99 7.50 7.32
CA GLU A 165 10.40 8.81 7.03
C GLU A 165 10.51 9.15 5.53
N LYS A 166 11.67 8.89 4.92
CA LYS A 166 11.89 9.15 3.48
C LYS A 166 11.02 8.26 2.60
N ALA A 167 10.87 6.99 2.93
CA ALA A 167 10.00 6.07 2.19
C ALA A 167 8.52 6.48 2.29
N CYS A 168 8.04 6.86 3.48
CA CYS A 168 6.68 7.36 3.66
C CYS A 168 6.46 8.69 2.93
N ALA A 169 7.43 9.62 2.96
CA ALA A 169 7.37 10.87 2.21
C ALA A 169 7.33 10.60 0.70
N ALA A 170 8.19 9.73 0.19
CA ALA A 170 8.21 9.32 -1.21
C ALA A 170 6.84 8.74 -1.65
N LYS A 171 6.20 7.92 -0.79
CA LYS A 171 4.86 7.40 -1.06
C LYS A 171 3.82 8.51 -1.15
N LEU A 172 3.82 9.48 -0.24
CA LEU A 172 2.89 10.61 -0.27
C LEU A 172 3.12 11.48 -1.51
N LEU A 173 4.37 11.78 -1.88
CA LEU A 173 4.70 12.54 -3.09
C LEU A 173 4.27 11.80 -4.37
N SER A 174 4.46 10.48 -4.42
CA SER A 174 3.96 9.67 -5.53
C SER A 174 2.43 9.70 -5.64
N ASN A 175 1.72 9.62 -4.50
CA ASN A 175 0.27 9.75 -4.49
C ASN A 175 -0.19 11.16 -4.88
N PHE A 176 0.54 12.20 -4.46
CA PHE A 176 0.28 13.59 -4.86
C PHE A 176 0.29 13.75 -6.39
N LEU A 177 1.38 13.31 -7.03
CA LEU A 177 1.48 13.33 -8.49
C LEU A 177 0.34 12.55 -9.16
N SER A 178 0.06 11.34 -8.68
CA SER A 178 -1.00 10.50 -9.24
C SER A 178 -2.39 11.11 -9.10
N LEU A 179 -2.71 11.70 -7.94
CA LEU A 179 -4.02 12.31 -7.68
C LEU A 179 -4.23 13.58 -8.50
N LEU A 180 -3.21 14.46 -8.61
CA LEU A 180 -3.29 15.65 -9.45
C LEU A 180 -3.48 15.27 -10.93
N THR A 181 -2.68 14.34 -11.44
CA THR A 181 -2.80 13.86 -12.83
C THR A 181 -4.19 13.27 -13.08
N THR A 182 -4.71 12.46 -12.17
CA THR A 182 -6.05 11.87 -12.26
C THR A 182 -7.12 12.96 -12.32
N THR A 183 -7.05 13.94 -11.44
CA THR A 183 -8.01 15.06 -11.39
C THR A 183 -7.97 15.87 -12.69
N THR A 184 -6.76 16.17 -13.18
CA THR A 184 -6.58 16.88 -14.46
C THR A 184 -7.19 16.12 -15.64
N VAL A 185 -6.99 14.80 -15.72
CA VAL A 185 -7.57 13.96 -16.77
C VAL A 185 -9.10 13.95 -16.71
N ILE A 186 -9.68 13.89 -15.50
CA ILE A 186 -11.14 13.96 -15.34
C ILE A 186 -11.68 15.31 -15.83
N GLU A 187 -11.09 16.41 -15.43
CA GLU A 187 -11.52 17.76 -15.87
C GLU A 187 -11.29 17.97 -17.36
N TYR A 188 -10.23 17.41 -17.94
CA TYR A 188 -9.96 17.42 -19.37
C TYR A 188 -11.13 16.80 -20.18
N PHE A 189 -11.58 15.59 -19.82
CA PHE A 189 -12.71 14.96 -20.51
C PHE A 189 -14.07 15.60 -20.20
N LYS A 190 -14.26 16.14 -18.98
CA LYS A 190 -15.47 16.94 -18.67
C LYS A 190 -15.56 18.19 -19.52
N SER A 191 -14.44 18.87 -19.72
CA SER A 191 -14.35 20.05 -20.59
C SER A 191 -14.58 19.70 -22.04
N ALA A 192 -13.97 18.62 -22.52
CA ALA A 192 -14.19 18.12 -23.88
C ALA A 192 -15.67 17.84 -24.15
N LYS A 193 -16.38 17.22 -23.19
CA LYS A 193 -17.82 16.98 -23.30
C LYS A 193 -18.63 18.26 -23.45
N LYS A 194 -18.28 19.30 -22.67
CA LYS A 194 -18.98 20.61 -22.74
C LYS A 194 -18.72 21.34 -24.06
N LEU A 195 -17.58 21.09 -24.69
CA LEU A 195 -17.16 21.70 -25.97
C LEU A 195 -17.50 20.84 -27.19
N ASP A 196 -18.24 19.74 -27.00
CA ASP A 196 -18.59 18.78 -28.04
C ASP A 196 -17.37 18.22 -28.81
N VAL A 197 -16.26 18.03 -28.12
CA VAL A 197 -15.02 17.44 -28.65
C VAL A 197 -15.07 15.93 -28.52
N ASP A 198 -14.79 15.22 -29.62
CA ASP A 198 -14.77 13.76 -29.66
C ASP A 198 -13.69 13.20 -28.71
N TRP A 199 -14.11 12.44 -27.71
CA TRP A 199 -13.21 11.91 -26.68
C TRP A 199 -12.18 10.91 -27.20
N ARG A 200 -12.55 10.11 -28.21
CA ARG A 200 -11.63 9.11 -28.79
C ARG A 200 -10.50 9.79 -29.56
N LYS A 201 -10.85 10.74 -30.41
CA LYS A 201 -9.86 11.54 -31.16
C LYS A 201 -8.97 12.34 -30.20
N LEU A 202 -9.59 12.93 -29.18
CA LEU A 202 -8.89 13.72 -28.17
C LEU A 202 -7.91 12.88 -27.36
N PHE A 203 -8.30 11.65 -26.99
CA PHE A 203 -7.42 10.69 -26.32
C PHE A 203 -6.23 10.28 -27.18
N GLU A 204 -6.48 9.93 -28.47
CA GLU A 204 -5.40 9.57 -29.40
C GLU A 204 -4.42 10.72 -29.60
N ALA A 205 -4.91 11.96 -29.71
CA ALA A 205 -4.04 13.13 -29.78
C ALA A 205 -3.22 13.35 -28.50
N ALA A 206 -3.84 13.19 -27.33
CA ALA A 206 -3.16 13.39 -26.05
C ALA A 206 -2.03 12.38 -25.79
N LYS A 207 -2.15 11.15 -26.32
CA LYS A 207 -1.08 10.15 -26.25
C LYS A 207 0.20 10.55 -26.97
N LEU A 208 0.11 11.44 -27.95
CA LEU A 208 1.26 11.95 -28.70
C LEU A 208 1.97 13.14 -28.02
N GLY A 209 1.32 13.74 -27.02
CA GLY A 209 1.82 14.93 -26.34
C GLY A 209 2.38 14.66 -24.95
N SER A 210 2.87 15.73 -24.31
CA SER A 210 3.43 15.70 -22.94
C SER A 210 2.39 15.36 -21.86
N GLY A 211 1.09 15.41 -22.17
CA GLY A 211 0.01 15.00 -21.26
C GLY A 211 -0.19 13.48 -21.17
N ASN A 212 0.56 12.69 -21.95
CA ASN A 212 0.48 11.23 -21.87
C ASN A 212 0.91 10.73 -20.49
N SER A 213 0.07 9.91 -19.89
CA SER A 213 0.32 9.35 -18.55
C SER A 213 -0.45 8.04 -18.33
N GLY A 214 0.00 7.24 -17.36
CA GLY A 214 -0.73 6.05 -16.95
C GLY A 214 -2.15 6.35 -16.42
N ALA A 215 -2.40 7.53 -15.86
CA ALA A 215 -3.73 7.96 -15.44
C ALA A 215 -4.63 8.25 -16.66
N LEU A 216 -4.09 8.91 -17.68
CA LEU A 216 -4.81 9.18 -18.93
C LEU A 216 -5.31 7.88 -19.56
N GLY A 217 -4.43 6.88 -19.75
CA GLY A 217 -4.82 5.60 -20.33
C GLY A 217 -5.91 4.88 -19.52
N ARG A 218 -5.67 4.70 -18.20
CA ARG A 218 -6.62 3.99 -17.33
C ARG A 218 -8.01 4.62 -17.26
N ILE A 219 -8.11 5.95 -17.34
CA ILE A 219 -9.39 6.66 -17.27
C ILE A 219 -10.05 6.70 -18.65
N ALA A 220 -9.31 7.11 -19.68
CA ALA A 220 -9.84 7.36 -21.00
C ALA A 220 -10.40 6.09 -21.67
N GLU A 221 -9.66 5.00 -21.67
CA GLU A 221 -10.06 3.74 -22.32
C GLU A 221 -11.44 3.27 -21.84
N LYS A 222 -11.68 3.36 -20.53
CA LYS A 222 -12.94 2.95 -19.92
C LYS A 222 -14.04 4.00 -20.09
N ALA A 223 -13.73 5.27 -19.87
CA ALA A 223 -14.71 6.35 -20.01
C ALA A 223 -15.24 6.47 -21.45
N ILE A 224 -14.39 6.29 -22.46
CA ILE A 224 -14.78 6.29 -23.88
C ILE A 224 -15.73 5.14 -24.20
N SER A 225 -15.60 3.99 -23.53
CA SER A 225 -16.53 2.85 -23.67
C SER A 225 -17.78 2.95 -22.79
N GLY A 226 -17.94 4.04 -22.03
CA GLY A 226 -19.08 4.25 -21.10
C GLY A 226 -18.90 3.62 -19.73
N ASP A 227 -17.76 3.02 -19.43
CA ASP A 227 -17.44 2.50 -18.08
C ASP A 227 -16.79 3.59 -17.20
N TYR A 228 -17.60 4.29 -16.43
CA TYR A 228 -17.15 5.33 -15.50
C TYR A 228 -16.68 4.77 -14.15
N LYS A 229 -16.66 3.45 -13.94
CA LYS A 229 -16.21 2.78 -12.71
C LYS A 229 -14.79 2.23 -12.83
N GLY A 230 -14.10 2.51 -13.93
CA GLY A 230 -12.77 1.98 -14.22
C GLY A 230 -11.65 2.42 -13.29
N TYR A 231 -11.83 3.54 -12.60
CA TYR A 231 -10.89 4.03 -11.60
C TYR A 231 -11.44 3.79 -10.20
N SER A 232 -10.83 2.88 -9.46
CA SER A 232 -11.38 2.34 -8.21
C SER A 232 -10.78 2.94 -6.92
N PHE A 233 -9.98 4.01 -7.02
CA PHE A 233 -9.47 4.72 -5.83
C PHE A 233 -10.59 5.61 -5.25
N SER A 234 -10.99 5.35 -4.00
CA SER A 234 -12.15 6.03 -3.42
C SER A 234 -11.89 7.50 -3.08
N VAL A 235 -12.93 8.32 -3.14
CA VAL A 235 -12.86 9.74 -2.74
C VAL A 235 -12.40 9.90 -1.28
N SER A 236 -12.82 8.99 -0.39
CA SER A 236 -12.39 9.00 1.01
C SER A 236 -10.89 8.73 1.17
N ASN A 237 -10.32 7.80 0.39
CA ASN A 237 -8.88 7.57 0.38
C ASN A 237 -8.12 8.75 -0.25
N THR A 238 -8.69 9.37 -1.29
CA THR A 238 -8.14 10.60 -1.89
C THR A 238 -8.06 11.71 -0.85
N LEU A 239 -9.15 11.97 -0.12
CA LEU A 239 -9.18 12.99 0.94
C LEU A 239 -8.14 12.70 2.03
N LYS A 240 -8.07 11.45 2.49
CA LYS A 240 -7.05 11.03 3.47
C LYS A 240 -5.63 11.31 2.97
N ASP A 241 -5.30 10.88 1.76
CA ASP A 241 -3.94 11.06 1.21
C ASP A 241 -3.62 12.54 1.00
N LEU A 242 -4.56 13.34 0.49
CA LEU A 242 -4.37 14.80 0.35
C LEU A 242 -4.19 15.49 1.71
N THR A 243 -4.90 15.05 2.75
CA THR A 243 -4.68 15.55 4.12
C THR A 243 -3.27 15.23 4.60
N TYR A 244 -2.79 14.00 4.38
CA TYR A 244 -1.43 13.59 4.76
C TYR A 244 -0.36 14.34 3.95
N ILE A 245 -0.61 14.59 2.67
CA ILE A 245 0.26 15.38 1.79
C ILE A 245 0.32 16.83 2.26
N ASN A 246 -0.82 17.44 2.57
CA ASN A 246 -0.86 18.80 3.10
C ASN A 246 -0.06 18.90 4.40
N ASP A 247 -0.21 17.97 5.32
CA ASP A 247 0.58 17.93 6.57
C ASP A 247 2.08 17.72 6.33
N LEU A 248 2.46 17.02 5.25
CA LEU A 248 3.86 16.84 4.88
C LEU A 248 4.47 18.14 4.32
N LEU A 249 3.72 18.88 3.51
CA LEU A 249 4.24 19.99 2.70
C LEU A 249 4.05 21.37 3.33
N LYS A 250 3.10 21.54 4.28
CA LYS A 250 2.72 22.86 4.84
C LYS A 250 3.86 23.65 5.48
N ASP A 251 4.90 22.96 5.97
CA ASP A 251 6.05 23.57 6.63
C ASP A 251 7.25 23.76 5.68
N LEU A 252 7.10 23.36 4.41
CA LEU A 252 8.14 23.59 3.42
C LEU A 252 8.08 25.04 2.93
N PRO A 253 9.24 25.70 2.72
CA PRO A 253 9.26 27.00 2.06
C PRO A 253 8.63 26.86 0.67
N ASN A 254 7.84 27.85 0.27
CA ASN A 254 7.34 27.91 -1.10
C ASN A 254 8.53 27.87 -2.06
N ALA A 255 8.40 27.10 -3.14
CA ALA A 255 9.36 27.20 -4.23
C ALA A 255 9.26 28.63 -4.79
N GLU A 256 10.34 29.39 -4.69
CA GLU A 256 10.45 30.71 -5.33
C GLU A 256 10.56 30.55 -6.85
#